data_f0332b5a0375f0ae6810a7308cb6175f
#
_entry.id   f0332b5a0375f0ae6810a7308cb6175f
#
_cell.length_a   1.000
_cell.length_b   1.000
_cell.length_c   1.000
_cell.angle_alpha   90.00
_cell.angle_beta   90.00
_cell.angle_gamma   90.00
#
_symmetry.space_group_name_H-M   'P 1'
#
loop_
_entity.id
_entity.type
_entity.pdbx_description
1 polymer ?
#
loop_
_entity_poly.entity_id
_entity_poly.type
_entity_poly.pdbx_seq_one_letter_code
_entity_poly.pdbx_strand_id
1 'polypeptide(L)'
;MENIPHGLKEAIEKDELVLFIGAGLSWDLKNTEGKTLGGWKEMVSSILSFLKDEERITAEEQHSCEKLEPIDALKKLKKKGIDKNIVGDSIKRYFTLGEENNLSLQKDLFKLSTKIITTNYDRAFEIAADELNNNKAYKTRNYEISRLKKAPVFLFKLHGCIEHIDSMVLFPSDYEDLYKSKSQDAKHVLQALRNLIFNKTFLFIGTGLGDHQINSIFKEIKRTQGNYDQGHFIITPNPLNKSLNFLTRIEINDYAEIPSVIKKLLLIKENAETKKSTEEKQRLKQIKELDEKNISLTEQLGQVQNKFNKTSLLLEREANNRFSTGLKHHQAEEYLEASEEYKAATELKPEYSEAYYNWGNALDDLAKTKSGNEAEELYKEAFDKYEQATQNKQDFYEAYNNWGNALSELAKTKSGNEAEELYKEAFEKFNLATTYKKDLHQAYYNWGNALCQLAKIKSGNEAEELYKEACEKYNLATTYKKDKHEAYYNWGIALVELAETKSGNKAEELYTKAFEKYKLATTYKKDDHEAYYNWGNALSNLAKTKSGSEAEELHKEAIEKYNEAIKHGGKSYNLACLCAIRNQKAEALKYLEQTLARNEITVKFVEQDEDWKELRNDPDYQDLLSRYKK
;
A
#
# COMPACT_ATOMS: atom_id res chain seq x y z
N MET A 1 -6.87 51.40 -8.63
CA MET A 1 -5.91 50.49 -7.92
C MET A 1 -6.34 50.20 -6.46
N GLU A 2 -7.46 50.75 -5.99
CA GLU A 2 -7.85 50.65 -4.58
C GLU A 2 -8.38 49.28 -4.13
N ASN A 3 -8.75 48.37 -5.02
CA ASN A 3 -9.37 47.08 -4.65
C ASN A 3 -8.47 45.83 -4.77
N ILE A 4 -7.17 45.98 -5.02
CA ILE A 4 -6.27 44.81 -5.07
C ILE A 4 -5.62 44.61 -3.73
N PRO A 5 -5.82 43.44 -3.06
CA PRO A 5 -5.29 43.15 -1.74
C PRO A 5 -3.76 43.26 -1.66
N HIS A 6 -3.25 43.77 -0.54
CA HIS A 6 -1.80 44.00 -0.34
C HIS A 6 -0.98 42.71 -0.53
N GLY A 7 -1.39 41.59 0.08
CA GLY A 7 -0.68 40.31 -0.02
C GLY A 7 -0.59 39.77 -1.44
N LEU A 8 -1.60 40.06 -2.30
CA LEU A 8 -1.53 39.70 -3.73
C LEU A 8 -0.51 40.55 -4.48
N LYS A 9 -0.46 41.89 -4.20
CA LYS A 9 0.56 42.78 -4.78
C LYS A 9 1.95 42.29 -4.43
N GLU A 10 2.18 41.99 -3.16
CA GLU A 10 3.46 41.49 -2.67
C GLU A 10 3.90 40.19 -3.33
N ALA A 11 2.96 39.22 -3.47
CA ALA A 11 3.23 37.95 -4.14
C ALA A 11 3.58 38.11 -5.64
N ILE A 12 2.96 39.09 -6.34
CA ILE A 12 3.30 39.47 -7.73
C ILE A 12 4.69 40.07 -7.78
N GLU A 13 4.98 41.00 -6.92
CA GLU A 13 6.27 41.71 -6.84
C GLU A 13 7.44 40.78 -6.52
N LYS A 14 7.19 39.74 -5.70
CA LYS A 14 8.18 38.71 -5.28
C LYS A 14 8.28 37.51 -6.22
N ASP A 15 7.47 37.43 -7.28
CA ASP A 15 7.32 36.26 -8.15
C ASP A 15 6.97 34.97 -7.37
N GLU A 16 6.11 35.10 -6.35
CA GLU A 16 5.65 34.00 -5.50
C GLU A 16 4.22 33.55 -5.82
N LEU A 17 3.63 34.16 -6.85
CA LEU A 17 2.28 33.87 -7.28
C LEU A 17 2.21 32.55 -8.06
N VAL A 18 1.26 31.70 -7.68
CA VAL A 18 0.84 30.52 -8.44
C VAL A 18 -0.59 30.76 -8.92
N LEU A 19 -0.84 30.60 -10.20
CA LEU A 19 -2.18 30.69 -10.76
C LEU A 19 -2.82 29.30 -10.72
N PHE A 20 -4.03 29.22 -10.19
CA PHE A 20 -4.86 28.02 -10.26
C PHE A 20 -6.06 28.29 -11.15
N ILE A 21 -6.08 27.64 -12.31
CA ILE A 21 -7.01 27.92 -13.39
C ILE A 21 -8.04 26.80 -13.51
N GLY A 22 -9.31 27.19 -13.44
CA GLY A 22 -10.42 26.27 -13.68
C GLY A 22 -11.02 26.36 -15.08
N ALA A 23 -11.93 25.46 -15.39
CA ALA A 23 -12.54 25.30 -16.71
C ALA A 23 -13.29 26.56 -17.21
N GLY A 24 -13.71 27.44 -16.32
CA GLY A 24 -14.39 28.69 -16.68
C GLY A 24 -13.58 29.63 -17.56
N LEU A 25 -12.26 29.49 -17.62
CA LEU A 25 -11.42 30.30 -18.53
C LEU A 25 -11.39 29.82 -19.97
N SER A 26 -11.84 28.61 -20.23
CA SER A 26 -11.91 28.03 -21.58
C SER A 26 -13.34 28.06 -22.16
N TRP A 27 -14.28 28.64 -21.44
CA TRP A 27 -15.72 28.58 -21.80
C TRP A 27 -16.01 29.15 -23.19
N ASP A 28 -15.38 30.29 -23.56
CA ASP A 28 -15.59 30.96 -24.84
C ASP A 28 -14.70 30.44 -25.96
N LEU A 29 -13.77 29.54 -25.69
CA LEU A 29 -12.92 28.96 -26.70
C LEU A 29 -13.71 27.98 -27.57
N LYS A 30 -13.37 27.94 -28.87
CA LYS A 30 -14.02 27.08 -29.83
C LYS A 30 -13.12 25.92 -30.23
N ASN A 31 -13.71 24.76 -30.38
CA ASN A 31 -13.03 23.61 -30.95
C ASN A 31 -12.90 23.71 -32.47
N THR A 32 -12.24 22.72 -33.09
CA THR A 32 -12.08 22.62 -34.54
C THR A 32 -13.38 22.57 -35.34
N GLU A 33 -14.51 22.28 -34.70
CA GLU A 33 -15.86 22.30 -35.30
C GLU A 33 -16.54 23.66 -35.12
N GLY A 34 -15.88 24.65 -34.53
CA GLY A 34 -16.43 26.00 -34.29
C GLY A 34 -17.39 26.02 -33.06
N LYS A 35 -17.54 24.95 -32.34
CA LYS A 35 -18.39 24.86 -31.12
C LYS A 35 -17.60 25.37 -29.91
N THR A 36 -18.26 26.15 -29.05
CA THR A 36 -17.67 26.58 -27.78
C THR A 36 -17.46 25.38 -26.86
N LEU A 37 -16.34 25.38 -26.12
CA LEU A 37 -16.03 24.28 -25.19
C LEU A 37 -17.05 24.17 -24.07
N GLY A 38 -17.62 25.29 -23.60
CA GLY A 38 -18.63 25.28 -22.54
C GLY A 38 -18.12 24.63 -21.26
N GLY A 39 -19.05 24.05 -20.49
CA GLY A 39 -18.75 23.38 -19.23
C GLY A 39 -18.90 21.86 -19.29
N TRP A 40 -18.99 21.27 -18.13
CA TRP A 40 -19.16 19.82 -17.97
C TRP A 40 -20.41 19.28 -18.66
N LYS A 41 -21.48 20.05 -18.68
CA LYS A 41 -22.77 19.65 -19.28
C LYS A 41 -22.64 19.51 -20.80
N GLU A 42 -22.02 20.47 -21.44
CA GLU A 42 -21.78 20.49 -22.88
C GLU A 42 -20.83 19.37 -23.30
N MET A 43 -19.78 19.13 -22.53
CA MET A 43 -18.86 18.02 -22.76
C MET A 43 -19.59 16.66 -22.65
N VAL A 44 -20.34 16.44 -21.59
CA VAL A 44 -21.07 15.17 -21.40
C VAL A 44 -22.12 15.00 -22.50
N SER A 45 -22.81 16.05 -22.94
CA SER A 45 -23.73 16.02 -24.07
C SER A 45 -23.02 15.59 -25.37
N SER A 46 -21.82 16.11 -25.62
CA SER A 46 -20.99 15.70 -26.76
C SER A 46 -20.61 14.22 -26.71
N ILE A 47 -20.21 13.73 -25.53
CA ILE A 47 -19.92 12.30 -25.32
C ILE A 47 -21.17 11.45 -25.58
N LEU A 48 -22.32 11.85 -25.06
CA LEU A 48 -23.59 11.13 -25.26
C LEU A 48 -24.00 11.07 -26.73
N SER A 49 -23.83 12.17 -27.47
CA SER A 49 -24.11 12.20 -28.92
C SER A 49 -23.17 11.24 -29.66
N PHE A 50 -21.86 11.28 -29.36
CA PHE A 50 -20.88 10.36 -29.93
C PHE A 50 -21.24 8.89 -29.66
N LEU A 51 -21.57 8.55 -28.40
CA LEU A 51 -21.92 7.18 -28.02
C LEU A 51 -23.17 6.69 -28.71
N LYS A 52 -24.14 7.58 -28.99
CA LYS A 52 -25.33 7.25 -29.74
C LYS A 52 -25.00 7.02 -31.23
N ASP A 53 -24.20 7.89 -31.83
CA ASP A 53 -23.78 7.78 -33.23
C ASP A 53 -22.95 6.50 -33.48
N GLU A 54 -22.20 6.05 -32.48
CA GLU A 54 -21.43 4.77 -32.45
C GLU A 54 -22.33 3.57 -32.02
N GLU A 55 -23.63 3.76 -31.89
CA GLU A 55 -24.59 2.73 -31.47
C GLU A 55 -24.29 2.05 -30.11
N ARG A 56 -23.50 2.73 -29.25
CA ARG A 56 -23.15 2.24 -27.91
C ARG A 56 -24.25 2.48 -26.87
N ILE A 57 -25.10 3.48 -27.11
CA ILE A 57 -26.28 3.78 -26.30
C ILE A 57 -27.46 4.07 -27.21
N THR A 58 -28.67 3.81 -26.72
CA THR A 58 -29.90 4.14 -27.44
C THR A 58 -30.27 5.62 -27.30
N ALA A 59 -31.18 6.13 -28.15
CA ALA A 59 -31.73 7.48 -28.04
C ALA A 59 -32.44 7.72 -26.69
N GLU A 60 -33.13 6.70 -26.17
CA GLU A 60 -33.79 6.78 -24.85
C GLU A 60 -32.76 6.89 -23.72
N GLU A 61 -31.66 6.16 -23.82
CA GLU A 61 -30.55 6.20 -22.86
C GLU A 61 -29.80 7.53 -22.89
N GLN A 62 -29.57 8.08 -24.11
CA GLN A 62 -29.04 9.42 -24.27
C GLN A 62 -29.94 10.42 -23.54
N HIS A 63 -31.22 10.47 -23.88
CA HIS A 63 -32.17 11.39 -23.26
C HIS A 63 -32.28 11.22 -21.73
N SER A 64 -32.20 9.97 -21.25
CA SER A 64 -32.18 9.67 -19.80
C SER A 64 -30.90 10.18 -19.11
N CYS A 65 -29.76 10.17 -19.79
CA CYS A 65 -28.50 10.70 -19.25
C CYS A 65 -28.43 12.23 -19.29
N GLU A 66 -28.98 12.85 -20.33
CA GLU A 66 -29.03 14.33 -20.48
C GLU A 66 -29.85 15.02 -19.38
N LYS A 67 -30.79 14.30 -18.74
CA LYS A 67 -31.56 14.79 -17.61
C LYS A 67 -30.81 14.75 -16.26
N LEU A 68 -29.67 14.06 -16.21
CA LEU A 68 -28.88 13.91 -15.00
C LEU A 68 -27.85 15.03 -14.90
N GLU A 69 -27.38 15.27 -13.67
CA GLU A 69 -26.15 16.03 -13.48
C GLU A 69 -24.99 15.33 -14.19
N PRO A 70 -24.02 16.07 -14.76
CA PRO A 70 -22.93 15.52 -15.57
C PRO A 70 -22.21 14.34 -14.92
N ILE A 71 -21.92 14.43 -13.62
CA ILE A 71 -21.23 13.39 -12.87
C ILE A 71 -22.06 12.11 -12.72
N ASP A 72 -23.38 12.24 -12.61
CA ASP A 72 -24.28 11.09 -12.50
C ASP A 72 -24.54 10.43 -13.85
N ALA A 73 -24.54 11.21 -14.93
CA ALA A 73 -24.52 10.68 -16.29
C ALA A 73 -23.26 9.83 -16.53
N LEU A 74 -22.08 10.34 -16.15
CA LEU A 74 -20.82 9.59 -16.26
C LEU A 74 -20.80 8.32 -15.39
N LYS A 75 -21.36 8.36 -14.17
CA LYS A 75 -21.54 7.15 -13.34
C LYS A 75 -22.41 6.09 -14.04
N LYS A 76 -23.48 6.53 -14.68
CA LYS A 76 -24.39 5.63 -15.41
C LYS A 76 -23.69 5.01 -16.62
N LEU A 77 -22.93 5.79 -17.37
CA LEU A 77 -22.12 5.31 -18.49
C LEU A 77 -21.07 4.29 -18.01
N LYS A 78 -20.36 4.57 -16.93
CA LYS A 78 -19.37 3.65 -16.35
C LYS A 78 -19.95 2.30 -15.95
N LYS A 79 -21.16 2.28 -15.37
CA LYS A 79 -21.87 1.03 -15.03
C LYS A 79 -22.21 0.18 -16.27
N LYS A 80 -22.30 0.79 -17.44
CA LYS A 80 -22.48 0.11 -18.73
C LYS A 80 -21.18 -0.36 -19.39
N GLY A 81 -20.04 -0.18 -18.72
CA GLY A 81 -18.72 -0.53 -19.27
C GLY A 81 -18.12 0.53 -20.17
N ILE A 82 -18.73 1.72 -20.27
CA ILE A 82 -18.15 2.85 -21.00
C ILE A 82 -17.02 3.46 -20.16
N ASP A 83 -15.83 3.47 -20.69
CA ASP A 83 -14.63 4.02 -20.06
C ASP A 83 -13.92 5.06 -20.94
N LYS A 84 -12.78 5.54 -20.48
CA LYS A 84 -11.99 6.57 -21.18
C LYS A 84 -11.55 6.13 -22.59
N ASN A 85 -11.27 4.85 -22.79
CA ASN A 85 -10.79 4.34 -24.08
C ASN A 85 -11.91 4.41 -25.13
N ILE A 86 -13.15 4.17 -24.70
CA ILE A 86 -14.32 4.20 -25.59
C ILE A 86 -14.65 5.64 -25.99
N VAL A 87 -14.54 6.61 -25.07
CA VAL A 87 -14.93 8.01 -25.33
C VAL A 87 -13.74 8.92 -25.68
N GLY A 88 -12.51 8.37 -25.71
CA GLY A 88 -11.29 9.14 -25.86
C GLY A 88 -11.23 10.02 -27.10
N ASP A 89 -11.63 9.49 -28.25
CA ASP A 89 -11.63 10.24 -29.49
C ASP A 89 -12.68 11.37 -29.49
N SER A 90 -13.84 11.15 -28.89
CA SER A 90 -14.86 12.18 -28.71
C SER A 90 -14.37 13.31 -27.82
N ILE A 91 -13.73 12.98 -26.70
CA ILE A 91 -13.17 13.97 -25.77
C ILE A 91 -12.04 14.75 -26.45
N LYS A 92 -11.15 14.05 -27.15
CA LYS A 92 -10.05 14.68 -27.88
C LYS A 92 -10.56 15.68 -28.92
N ARG A 93 -11.56 15.26 -29.71
CA ARG A 93 -12.22 16.13 -30.72
C ARG A 93 -12.89 17.33 -30.05
N TYR A 94 -13.59 17.11 -28.94
CA TYR A 94 -14.28 18.18 -28.19
C TYR A 94 -13.31 19.27 -27.68
N PHE A 95 -12.15 18.90 -27.16
CA PHE A 95 -11.18 19.84 -26.58
C PHE A 95 -10.06 20.27 -27.53
N THR A 96 -10.00 19.78 -28.76
CA THR A 96 -9.02 20.26 -29.75
C THR A 96 -9.47 21.63 -30.25
N LEU A 97 -8.65 22.64 -29.94
CA LEU A 97 -8.96 24.04 -30.26
C LEU A 97 -8.85 24.32 -31.75
N GLY A 98 -9.77 25.12 -32.27
CA GLY A 98 -9.64 25.74 -33.61
C GLY A 98 -8.59 26.83 -33.65
N GLU A 99 -8.06 27.12 -34.84
CA GLU A 99 -7.00 28.13 -35.05
C GLU A 99 -7.44 29.57 -34.77
N GLU A 100 -8.74 29.86 -34.84
CA GLU A 100 -9.31 31.19 -34.66
C GLU A 100 -9.44 31.66 -33.21
N ASN A 101 -9.02 30.88 -32.25
CA ASN A 101 -9.18 31.22 -30.85
C ASN A 101 -8.26 32.38 -30.41
N ASN A 102 -8.84 33.36 -29.72
CA ASN A 102 -8.09 34.43 -29.11
C ASN A 102 -7.54 34.00 -27.74
N LEU A 103 -6.25 33.71 -27.67
CA LEU A 103 -5.56 33.29 -26.45
C LEU A 103 -4.86 34.45 -25.70
N SER A 104 -5.30 35.72 -25.94
CA SER A 104 -4.69 36.87 -25.27
C SER A 104 -4.74 36.82 -23.76
N LEU A 105 -5.85 36.32 -23.18
CA LEU A 105 -5.99 36.15 -21.73
C LEU A 105 -5.01 35.10 -21.17
N GLN A 106 -4.85 33.95 -21.85
CA GLN A 106 -3.92 32.91 -21.43
C GLN A 106 -2.46 33.42 -21.51
N LYS A 107 -2.10 34.21 -22.55
CA LYS A 107 -0.80 34.87 -22.65
C LYS A 107 -0.58 35.88 -21.54
N ASP A 108 -1.59 36.67 -21.20
CA ASP A 108 -1.50 37.65 -20.11
C ASP A 108 -1.36 36.95 -18.74
N LEU A 109 -2.00 35.82 -18.54
CA LEU A 109 -1.83 35.00 -17.33
C LEU A 109 -0.40 34.44 -17.25
N PHE A 110 0.21 33.98 -18.35
CA PHE A 110 1.62 33.58 -18.37
C PHE A 110 2.58 34.73 -18.08
N LYS A 111 2.28 35.95 -18.57
CA LYS A 111 3.06 37.13 -18.21
C LYS A 111 2.92 37.49 -16.74
N LEU A 112 1.73 37.27 -16.15
CA LEU A 112 1.49 37.53 -14.73
C LEU A 112 2.24 36.54 -13.83
N SER A 113 2.15 35.24 -14.12
CA SER A 113 2.95 34.22 -13.45
C SER A 113 3.28 33.05 -14.37
N THR A 114 4.53 32.60 -14.29
CA THR A 114 5.02 31.42 -15.01
C THR A 114 4.75 30.10 -14.26
N LYS A 115 4.02 30.17 -13.14
CA LYS A 115 3.67 29.03 -12.28
C LYS A 115 2.16 28.82 -12.35
N ILE A 116 1.73 27.91 -13.22
CA ILE A 116 0.31 27.66 -13.50
C ILE A 116 -0.08 26.22 -13.17
N ILE A 117 -1.15 26.08 -12.42
CA ILE A 117 -1.86 24.81 -12.20
C ILE A 117 -3.23 24.95 -12.85
N THR A 118 -3.66 23.96 -13.62
CA THR A 118 -4.99 23.99 -14.23
C THR A 118 -5.70 22.65 -14.14
N THR A 119 -7.02 22.70 -14.06
CA THR A 119 -7.90 21.53 -14.19
C THR A 119 -8.43 21.35 -15.63
N ASN A 120 -8.07 22.25 -16.55
CA ASN A 120 -8.53 22.24 -17.94
C ASN A 120 -7.87 21.12 -18.74
N TYR A 121 -8.64 20.47 -19.59
CA TYR A 121 -8.15 19.42 -20.48
C TYR A 121 -7.59 19.94 -21.81
N ASP A 122 -8.11 21.12 -22.28
CA ASP A 122 -7.71 21.76 -23.52
C ASP A 122 -6.24 22.20 -23.51
N ARG A 123 -5.72 22.62 -24.67
CA ARG A 123 -4.33 23.05 -24.86
C ARG A 123 -4.13 24.55 -24.93
N ALA A 124 -5.10 25.35 -24.49
CA ALA A 124 -5.02 26.81 -24.60
C ALA A 124 -3.76 27.40 -23.95
N PHE A 125 -3.40 26.86 -22.78
CA PHE A 125 -2.20 27.34 -22.07
C PHE A 125 -0.90 26.83 -22.70
N GLU A 126 -0.86 25.61 -23.23
CA GLU A 126 0.30 25.11 -23.96
C GLU A 126 0.55 25.91 -25.21
N ILE A 127 -0.50 26.20 -26.02
CA ILE A 127 -0.40 27.01 -27.24
C ILE A 127 0.04 28.45 -26.89
N ALA A 128 -0.58 29.05 -25.86
CA ALA A 128 -0.20 30.38 -25.40
C ALA A 128 1.26 30.45 -24.92
N ALA A 129 1.76 29.43 -24.28
CA ALA A 129 3.15 29.33 -23.84
C ALA A 129 4.11 29.20 -25.03
N ASP A 130 3.77 28.37 -26.02
CA ASP A 130 4.57 28.16 -27.21
C ASP A 130 4.67 29.45 -28.03
N GLU A 131 3.58 30.20 -28.20
CA GLU A 131 3.55 31.51 -28.90
C GLU A 131 4.34 32.62 -28.18
N LEU A 132 4.50 32.51 -26.85
CA LEU A 132 5.32 33.43 -26.08
C LEU A 132 6.82 33.06 -26.09
N ASN A 133 7.24 32.06 -26.90
CA ASN A 133 8.60 31.52 -26.92
C ASN A 133 9.05 31.02 -25.51
N ASN A 134 8.10 30.69 -24.64
CA ASN A 134 8.34 30.19 -23.31
C ASN A 134 8.52 28.67 -23.33
N ASN A 135 9.30 28.15 -24.29
CA ASN A 135 9.61 26.70 -24.48
C ASN A 135 10.29 26.06 -23.27
N LYS A 136 10.59 26.83 -22.22
CA LYS A 136 11.11 26.37 -20.95
C LYS A 136 10.01 26.07 -19.92
N ALA A 137 8.73 26.30 -20.23
CA ALA A 137 7.64 25.93 -19.35
C ALA A 137 7.61 24.40 -19.24
N TYR A 138 7.89 23.92 -18.07
CA TYR A 138 7.90 22.49 -17.80
C TYR A 138 6.45 21.97 -17.86
N LYS A 139 6.08 21.29 -18.95
CA LYS A 139 4.76 20.70 -19.16
C LYS A 139 4.76 19.35 -18.45
N THR A 140 4.11 19.24 -17.30
CA THR A 140 4.13 17.98 -16.56
C THR A 140 2.80 17.25 -16.64
N ARG A 141 2.91 15.92 -16.72
CA ARG A 141 1.85 14.95 -16.46
C ARG A 141 1.68 14.78 -14.95
N ASN A 142 0.55 14.20 -14.53
CA ASN A 142 0.18 13.98 -13.13
C ASN A 142 1.27 13.32 -12.24
N TYR A 143 2.32 12.72 -12.80
CA TYR A 143 3.25 11.84 -12.10
C TYR A 143 4.68 12.39 -11.94
N GLU A 144 5.01 13.54 -12.52
CA GLU A 144 6.38 14.09 -12.49
C GLU A 144 6.59 15.21 -11.46
N ILE A 145 5.82 15.20 -10.40
CA ILE A 145 5.71 16.25 -9.38
C ILE A 145 7.01 16.51 -8.59
N SER A 146 7.87 15.52 -8.45
CA SER A 146 9.18 15.71 -7.79
C SER A 146 10.02 16.82 -8.43
N ARG A 147 9.76 17.10 -9.70
CA ARG A 147 10.46 18.17 -10.48
C ARG A 147 9.85 19.56 -10.31
N LEU A 148 8.56 19.66 -9.90
CA LEU A 148 7.90 20.97 -9.69
C LEU A 148 8.55 21.81 -8.61
N LYS A 149 9.14 21.22 -7.59
CA LYS A 149 9.86 21.95 -6.52
C LYS A 149 11.06 22.76 -7.05
N LYS A 150 11.64 22.36 -8.19
CA LYS A 150 12.86 22.92 -8.77
C LYS A 150 12.60 23.72 -10.04
N ALA A 151 11.40 23.65 -10.62
CA ALA A 151 11.09 24.33 -11.85
C ALA A 151 10.66 25.79 -11.58
N PRO A 152 11.39 26.79 -12.07
CA PRO A 152 11.00 28.19 -11.95
C PRO A 152 9.75 28.52 -12.77
N VAL A 153 9.46 27.72 -13.79
CA VAL A 153 8.36 27.86 -14.73
C VAL A 153 7.69 26.50 -14.89
N PHE A 154 6.39 26.41 -14.67
CA PHE A 154 5.64 25.18 -14.91
C PHE A 154 4.19 25.44 -15.32
N LEU A 155 3.68 24.53 -16.15
CA LEU A 155 2.27 24.34 -16.41
C LEU A 155 1.89 22.92 -15.95
N PHE A 156 1.12 22.82 -14.89
CA PHE A 156 0.71 21.55 -14.31
C PHE A 156 -0.78 21.29 -14.52
N LYS A 157 -1.12 20.23 -15.24
CA LYS A 157 -2.51 19.81 -15.49
C LYS A 157 -2.95 18.78 -14.45
N LEU A 158 -3.61 19.24 -13.42
CA LEU A 158 -4.04 18.41 -12.27
C LEU A 158 -5.01 17.29 -12.67
N HIS A 159 -5.90 17.54 -13.63
CA HIS A 159 -6.87 16.57 -14.13
C HIS A 159 -6.45 15.89 -15.44
N GLY A 160 -5.19 16.03 -15.83
CA GLY A 160 -4.65 15.41 -17.05
C GLY A 160 -4.86 16.23 -18.32
N CYS A 161 -4.50 15.64 -19.47
CA CYS A 161 -4.50 16.29 -20.77
C CYS A 161 -5.09 15.40 -21.85
N ILE A 162 -5.73 16.00 -22.85
CA ILE A 162 -6.30 15.31 -24.03
C ILE A 162 -5.25 14.53 -24.85
N GLU A 163 -3.98 14.87 -24.76
CA GLU A 163 -2.90 14.12 -25.43
C GLU A 163 -2.67 12.74 -24.76
N HIS A 164 -3.12 12.58 -23.53
CA HIS A 164 -2.94 11.37 -22.71
C HIS A 164 -4.24 11.05 -21.98
N ILE A 165 -5.20 10.45 -22.69
CA ILE A 165 -6.54 10.14 -22.21
C ILE A 165 -6.50 9.33 -20.89
N ASP A 166 -5.57 8.40 -20.74
CA ASP A 166 -5.40 7.62 -19.51
C ASP A 166 -5.12 8.49 -18.28
N SER A 167 -4.50 9.66 -18.48
CA SER A 167 -4.18 10.59 -17.39
C SER A 167 -5.36 11.47 -16.97
N MET A 168 -6.46 11.46 -17.71
CA MET A 168 -7.60 12.35 -17.44
C MET A 168 -8.41 11.87 -16.23
N VAL A 169 -8.79 12.82 -15.39
CA VAL A 169 -9.69 12.62 -14.24
C VAL A 169 -11.11 12.94 -14.70
N LEU A 170 -11.77 11.98 -15.33
CA LEU A 170 -13.07 12.17 -16.01
C LEU A 170 -14.21 11.49 -15.26
N PHE A 171 -14.08 10.20 -14.96
CA PHE A 171 -15.12 9.43 -14.30
C PHE A 171 -15.02 9.57 -12.76
N PRO A 172 -16.13 9.35 -12.02
CA PRO A 172 -16.13 9.43 -10.55
C PRO A 172 -15.07 8.56 -9.88
N SER A 173 -14.73 7.41 -10.48
CA SER A 173 -13.62 6.55 -10.02
C SER A 173 -12.27 7.24 -10.10
N ASP A 174 -12.04 8.04 -11.13
CA ASP A 174 -10.76 8.75 -11.31
C ASP A 174 -10.58 9.85 -10.26
N TYR A 175 -11.69 10.54 -9.91
CA TYR A 175 -11.71 11.49 -8.80
C TYR A 175 -11.44 10.81 -7.45
N GLU A 176 -12.02 9.62 -7.24
CA GLU A 176 -11.75 8.84 -6.03
C GLU A 176 -10.29 8.39 -5.96
N ASP A 177 -9.73 7.97 -7.07
CA ASP A 177 -8.32 7.56 -7.14
C ASP A 177 -7.39 8.74 -6.87
N LEU A 178 -7.64 9.90 -7.47
CA LEU A 178 -6.81 11.09 -7.26
C LEU A 178 -6.95 11.64 -5.83
N TYR A 179 -8.19 11.95 -5.41
CA TYR A 179 -8.40 12.77 -4.21
C TYR A 179 -8.54 11.96 -2.91
N LYS A 180 -8.88 10.67 -2.96
CA LYS A 180 -8.85 9.78 -1.79
C LYS A 180 -7.51 9.08 -1.60
N SER A 181 -6.51 9.44 -2.40
CA SER A 181 -5.14 8.90 -2.29
C SER A 181 -5.08 7.37 -2.32
N LYS A 182 -5.90 6.72 -3.17
CA LYS A 182 -5.92 5.26 -3.30
C LYS A 182 -4.64 4.73 -3.95
N SER A 183 -4.10 5.46 -4.94
CA SER A 183 -2.81 5.15 -5.56
C SER A 183 -1.67 5.93 -4.91
N GLN A 184 -0.44 5.42 -5.05
CA GLN A 184 0.77 6.08 -4.57
C GLN A 184 1.03 7.40 -5.30
N ASP A 185 0.82 7.40 -6.61
CA ASP A 185 1.01 8.58 -7.43
C ASP A 185 0.05 9.70 -7.03
N ALA A 186 -1.22 9.35 -6.73
CA ALA A 186 -2.18 10.31 -6.20
C ALA A 186 -1.74 10.92 -4.86
N LYS A 187 -1.16 10.12 -3.96
CA LYS A 187 -0.60 10.62 -2.68
C LYS A 187 0.50 11.65 -2.93
N HIS A 188 1.41 11.36 -3.85
CA HIS A 188 2.50 12.28 -4.19
C HIS A 188 2.00 13.57 -4.84
N VAL A 189 1.02 13.48 -5.75
CA VAL A 189 0.38 14.65 -6.38
C VAL A 189 -0.24 15.56 -5.34
N LEU A 190 -1.06 14.99 -4.45
CA LEU A 190 -1.74 15.77 -3.43
C LEU A 190 -0.77 16.34 -2.39
N GLN A 191 0.26 15.59 -2.02
CA GLN A 191 1.28 16.07 -1.10
C GLN A 191 2.07 17.25 -1.68
N ALA A 192 2.42 17.20 -2.96
CA ALA A 192 3.12 18.31 -3.61
C ALA A 192 2.22 19.54 -3.78
N LEU A 193 0.94 19.33 -4.12
CA LEU A 193 -0.04 20.43 -4.17
C LEU A 193 -0.21 21.07 -2.79
N ARG A 194 -0.34 20.29 -1.73
CA ARG A 194 -0.36 20.77 -0.34
C ARG A 194 0.87 21.60 -0.01
N ASN A 195 2.06 21.11 -0.35
CA ASN A 195 3.31 21.81 -0.11
C ASN A 195 3.40 23.14 -0.89
N LEU A 196 2.90 23.20 -2.14
CA LEU A 196 2.85 24.43 -2.92
C LEU A 196 1.89 25.42 -2.29
N ILE A 197 0.67 25.01 -1.94
CA ILE A 197 -0.33 25.88 -1.30
C ILE A 197 0.18 26.39 0.06
N PHE A 198 0.93 25.57 0.80
CA PHE A 198 1.53 25.98 2.06
C PHE A 198 2.62 27.05 1.89
N ASN A 199 3.39 27.02 0.81
CA ASN A 199 4.58 27.84 0.63
C ASN A 199 4.44 29.01 -0.38
N LYS A 200 3.33 29.09 -1.10
CA LYS A 200 3.11 30.06 -2.18
C LYS A 200 1.72 30.71 -2.08
N THR A 201 1.61 31.90 -2.60
CA THR A 201 0.33 32.60 -2.73
C THR A 201 -0.40 32.11 -3.98
N PHE A 202 -1.63 31.67 -3.82
CA PHE A 202 -2.46 31.20 -4.93
C PHE A 202 -3.49 32.26 -5.33
N LEU A 203 -3.67 32.43 -6.64
CA LEU A 203 -4.78 33.15 -7.24
C LEU A 203 -5.64 32.18 -8.05
N PHE A 204 -6.86 31.96 -7.59
CA PHE A 204 -7.84 31.10 -8.25
C PHE A 204 -8.65 31.90 -9.24
N ILE A 205 -8.76 31.39 -10.48
CA ILE A 205 -9.44 32.06 -11.60
C ILE A 205 -10.24 31.03 -12.40
N GLY A 206 -11.52 31.32 -12.70
CA GLY A 206 -12.37 30.44 -13.50
C GLY A 206 -12.65 29.08 -12.83
N THR A 207 -12.38 28.97 -11.54
CA THR A 207 -12.70 27.78 -10.76
C THR A 207 -14.13 27.86 -10.26
N GLY A 208 -14.96 26.92 -10.71
CA GLY A 208 -16.24 26.69 -10.04
C GLY A 208 -15.98 26.20 -8.62
N LEU A 209 -16.33 26.98 -7.61
CA LEU A 209 -16.22 26.58 -6.19
C LEU A 209 -17.11 25.40 -5.82
N GLY A 210 -17.81 24.81 -6.77
CA GLY A 210 -18.60 23.60 -6.65
C GLY A 210 -17.81 22.30 -6.76
N ASP A 211 -16.54 22.32 -7.15
CA ASP A 211 -15.71 21.11 -7.12
C ASP A 211 -15.43 20.71 -5.66
N HIS A 212 -16.25 19.79 -5.18
CA HIS A 212 -16.25 19.32 -3.79
C HIS A 212 -14.90 18.70 -3.38
N GLN A 213 -14.12 18.23 -4.33
CA GLN A 213 -12.85 17.55 -4.08
C GLN A 213 -11.72 18.56 -3.86
N ILE A 214 -11.66 19.63 -4.65
CA ILE A 214 -10.73 20.76 -4.42
C ILE A 214 -11.03 21.41 -3.07
N ASN A 215 -12.31 21.58 -2.75
CA ASN A 215 -12.74 22.09 -1.44
C ASN A 215 -12.30 21.18 -0.27
N SER A 216 -12.16 19.88 -0.48
CA SER A 216 -11.65 18.95 0.54
C SER A 216 -10.17 19.17 0.81
N ILE A 217 -9.37 19.43 -0.22
CA ILE A 217 -7.94 19.78 -0.07
C ILE A 217 -7.79 21.10 0.70
N PHE A 218 -8.58 22.09 0.37
CA PHE A 218 -8.56 23.38 1.08
C PHE A 218 -8.94 23.26 2.55
N LYS A 219 -9.96 22.45 2.87
CA LYS A 219 -10.35 22.18 4.28
C LYS A 219 -9.21 21.52 5.06
N GLU A 220 -8.50 20.58 4.42
CA GLU A 220 -7.39 19.88 5.05
C GLU A 220 -6.19 20.82 5.27
N ILE A 221 -5.89 21.70 4.31
CA ILE A 221 -4.84 22.70 4.44
C ILE A 221 -5.16 23.67 5.58
N LYS A 222 -6.40 24.18 5.64
CA LYS A 222 -6.85 25.02 6.75
C LYS A 222 -6.71 24.32 8.10
N ARG A 223 -7.01 23.01 8.17
CA ARG A 223 -6.86 22.21 9.38
C ARG A 223 -5.41 22.06 9.82
N THR A 224 -4.46 22.00 8.87
CA THR A 224 -3.02 21.80 9.13
C THR A 224 -2.29 23.13 9.38
N GLN A 225 -2.75 24.22 8.80
CA GLN A 225 -2.12 25.56 8.93
C GLN A 225 -2.40 26.28 10.24
N GLY A 226 -3.46 25.87 10.98
CA GLY A 226 -3.86 26.62 12.18
C GLY A 226 -4.22 28.07 11.86
N ASN A 227 -3.63 29.03 12.59
CA ASN A 227 -3.82 30.48 12.40
C ASN A 227 -2.80 31.15 11.43
N TYR A 228 -2.06 30.39 10.63
CA TYR A 228 -1.15 30.94 9.63
C TYR A 228 -1.95 31.42 8.41
N ASP A 229 -2.07 32.74 8.29
CA ASP A 229 -2.76 33.42 7.20
C ASP A 229 -1.79 33.66 6.03
N GLN A 230 -1.54 32.65 5.23
CA GLN A 230 -1.02 32.88 3.88
C GLN A 230 -2.23 33.25 3.01
N GLY A 231 -2.36 34.53 2.72
CA GLY A 231 -3.45 35.06 1.92
C GLY A 231 -3.51 34.39 0.55
N HIS A 232 -4.52 33.57 0.31
CA HIS A 232 -4.87 33.09 -1.03
C HIS A 232 -6.05 33.88 -1.55
N PHE A 233 -6.13 34.05 -2.88
CA PHE A 233 -7.05 34.96 -3.51
C PHE A 233 -7.89 34.26 -4.57
N ILE A 234 -9.10 34.75 -4.80
CA ILE A 234 -9.98 34.25 -5.86
C ILE A 234 -10.68 35.41 -6.58
N ILE A 235 -10.70 35.35 -7.90
CA ILE A 235 -11.50 36.26 -8.74
C ILE A 235 -12.84 35.58 -9.02
N THR A 236 -13.94 36.15 -8.50
CA THR A 236 -15.28 35.57 -8.70
C THR A 236 -16.38 36.62 -8.46
N PRO A 237 -17.46 36.59 -9.23
CA PRO A 237 -18.67 37.42 -8.94
C PRO A 237 -19.44 36.86 -7.73
N ASN A 238 -19.29 35.57 -7.41
CA ASN A 238 -20.08 34.89 -6.40
C ASN A 238 -19.55 35.14 -4.98
N PRO A 239 -20.42 35.36 -3.99
CA PRO A 239 -20.01 35.46 -2.60
C PRO A 239 -19.42 34.13 -2.11
N LEU A 240 -18.38 34.21 -1.27
CA LEU A 240 -17.76 33.02 -0.68
C LEU A 240 -18.62 32.47 0.44
N ASN A 241 -18.81 31.16 0.45
CA ASN A 241 -19.47 30.49 1.57
C ASN A 241 -18.54 30.39 2.80
N LYS A 242 -19.11 30.08 3.98
CA LYS A 242 -18.34 30.00 5.25
C LYS A 242 -17.18 28.99 5.22
N SER A 243 -17.22 28.01 4.33
CA SER A 243 -16.15 27.00 4.23
C SER A 243 -14.90 27.51 3.51
N LEU A 244 -15.00 28.62 2.79
CA LEU A 244 -13.97 29.24 1.97
C LEU A 244 -13.48 30.59 2.51
N ASN A 245 -13.75 30.89 3.78
CA ASN A 245 -13.38 32.15 4.43
C ASN A 245 -11.86 32.38 4.57
N PHE A 246 -11.03 31.40 4.23
CA PHE A 246 -9.58 31.50 4.13
C PHE A 246 -9.10 32.10 2.80
N LEU A 247 -10.01 32.27 1.81
CA LEU A 247 -9.75 32.96 0.55
C LEU A 247 -10.17 34.42 0.65
N THR A 248 -9.34 35.30 0.15
CA THR A 248 -9.71 36.69 -0.06
C THR A 248 -10.34 36.86 -1.44
N ARG A 249 -11.59 37.31 -1.49
CA ARG A 249 -12.30 37.52 -2.74
C ARG A 249 -11.86 38.82 -3.40
N ILE A 250 -11.54 38.72 -4.69
CA ILE A 250 -11.43 39.85 -5.61
C ILE A 250 -12.78 39.93 -6.33
N GLU A 251 -13.56 40.91 -5.96
CA GLU A 251 -14.94 41.06 -6.46
C GLU A 251 -14.97 41.56 -7.89
N ILE A 252 -15.75 40.90 -8.70
CA ILE A 252 -16.13 41.29 -10.07
C ILE A 252 -17.66 41.17 -10.18
N ASN A 253 -18.27 41.88 -11.13
CA ASN A 253 -19.71 41.77 -11.36
C ASN A 253 -20.03 40.59 -12.28
N ASP A 254 -19.16 40.33 -13.24
CA ASP A 254 -19.26 39.27 -14.24
C ASP A 254 -17.88 38.67 -14.55
N TYR A 255 -17.85 37.42 -14.96
CA TYR A 255 -16.63 36.76 -15.43
C TYR A 255 -15.98 37.44 -16.66
N ALA A 256 -16.73 38.16 -17.46
CA ALA A 256 -16.20 39.02 -18.55
C ALA A 256 -15.23 40.12 -18.07
N GLU A 257 -15.23 40.48 -16.79
CA GLU A 257 -14.30 41.42 -16.21
C GLU A 257 -12.92 40.83 -15.89
N ILE A 258 -12.74 39.52 -15.92
CA ILE A 258 -11.46 38.85 -15.61
C ILE A 258 -10.30 39.44 -16.41
N PRO A 259 -10.37 39.63 -17.75
CA PRO A 259 -9.27 40.23 -18.52
C PRO A 259 -8.88 41.61 -18.00
N SER A 260 -9.84 42.41 -17.58
CA SER A 260 -9.60 43.74 -17.02
C SER A 260 -8.84 43.67 -15.68
N VAL A 261 -9.22 42.75 -14.82
CA VAL A 261 -8.53 42.50 -13.53
C VAL A 261 -7.09 42.04 -13.81
N ILE A 262 -6.89 41.09 -14.73
CA ILE A 262 -5.56 40.57 -15.09
C ILE A 262 -4.67 41.69 -15.62
N LYS A 263 -5.18 42.58 -16.47
CA LYS A 263 -4.43 43.75 -16.93
C LYS A 263 -4.01 44.66 -15.77
N LYS A 264 -4.86 44.88 -14.77
CA LYS A 264 -4.50 45.64 -13.58
C LYS A 264 -3.38 44.94 -12.76
N LEU A 265 -3.41 43.63 -12.66
CA LEU A 265 -2.37 42.85 -11.98
C LEU A 265 -1.04 42.89 -12.77
N LEU A 266 -1.09 42.83 -14.12
CA LEU A 266 0.08 42.98 -14.97
C LEU A 266 0.72 44.36 -14.81
N LEU A 267 -0.08 45.43 -14.72
CA LEU A 267 0.44 46.77 -14.48
C LEU A 267 1.20 46.90 -13.16
N ILE A 268 0.75 46.15 -12.12
CA ILE A 268 1.46 46.07 -10.84
C ILE A 268 2.81 45.38 -11.05
N LYS A 269 2.86 44.27 -11.81
CA LYS A 269 4.09 43.57 -12.14
C LYS A 269 5.05 44.43 -12.94
N GLU A 270 4.56 45.10 -14.00
CA GLU A 270 5.34 46.00 -14.87
C GLU A 270 5.90 47.19 -14.08
N ASN A 271 5.11 47.77 -13.19
CA ASN A 271 5.57 48.85 -12.31
C ASN A 271 6.64 48.35 -11.31
N ALA A 272 6.49 47.15 -10.78
CA ALA A 272 7.50 46.51 -9.93
C ALA A 272 8.79 46.21 -10.69
N GLU A 273 8.67 45.74 -11.94
CA GLU A 273 9.82 45.48 -12.84
C GLU A 273 10.50 46.81 -13.25
N THR A 274 9.74 47.87 -13.54
CA THR A 274 10.27 49.20 -13.90
C THR A 274 10.97 49.84 -12.68
N LYS A 275 10.40 49.69 -11.47
CA LYS A 275 11.03 50.15 -10.24
C LYS A 275 12.31 49.37 -9.97
N LYS A 276 12.28 48.03 -10.17
CA LYS A 276 13.47 47.18 -10.16
C LYS A 276 14.52 47.63 -11.18
N SER A 277 14.14 48.00 -12.42
CA SER A 277 15.09 48.43 -13.47
C SER A 277 15.75 49.76 -13.13
N THR A 278 15.06 50.65 -12.43
CA THR A 278 15.63 51.95 -11.99
C THR A 278 16.55 51.75 -10.78
N GLU A 279 16.18 50.86 -9.85
CA GLU A 279 17.03 50.39 -8.76
C GLU A 279 18.18 49.52 -9.30
N GLU A 280 17.96 48.78 -10.38
CA GLU A 280 18.93 47.92 -11.05
C GLU A 280 20.03 48.76 -11.76
N LYS A 281 19.71 49.91 -12.32
CA LYS A 281 20.73 50.86 -12.81
C LYS A 281 21.62 51.40 -11.69
N GLN A 282 21.11 51.61 -10.52
CA GLN A 282 21.90 51.89 -9.34
C GLN A 282 22.61 50.66 -8.78
N ARG A 283 21.94 49.48 -8.82
CA ARG A 283 22.53 48.19 -8.46
C ARG A 283 23.57 47.68 -9.43
N LEU A 284 23.45 47.92 -10.73
CA LEU A 284 24.50 47.56 -11.74
C LEU A 284 25.86 48.18 -11.44
N LYS A 285 25.87 49.32 -10.77
CA LYS A 285 27.11 49.90 -10.28
C LYS A 285 27.64 49.16 -9.03
N GLN A 286 26.74 48.67 -8.17
CA GLN A 286 27.08 47.83 -7.04
C GLN A 286 27.28 46.35 -7.44
N ILE A 287 26.63 45.88 -8.51
CA ILE A 287 26.75 44.53 -9.04
C ILE A 287 28.13 44.29 -9.66
N LYS A 288 28.78 45.29 -10.30
CA LYS A 288 30.15 45.12 -10.73
C LYS A 288 31.13 44.91 -9.58
N GLU A 289 30.87 45.52 -8.44
CA GLU A 289 31.66 45.28 -7.22
C GLU A 289 31.22 43.95 -6.50
N LEU A 290 29.94 43.53 -6.69
CA LEU A 290 29.38 42.29 -6.20
C LEU A 290 29.71 41.10 -7.14
N ASP A 291 29.88 41.30 -8.45
CA ASP A 291 30.27 40.26 -9.40
C ASP A 291 31.68 39.72 -9.15
N GLU A 292 32.62 40.58 -8.76
CA GLU A 292 33.93 40.09 -8.28
C GLU A 292 33.82 39.30 -6.99
N LYS A 293 32.92 39.73 -6.08
CA LYS A 293 32.57 38.93 -4.87
C LYS A 293 31.77 37.65 -5.21
N ASN A 294 30.87 37.71 -6.18
CA ASN A 294 30.06 36.56 -6.61
C ASN A 294 30.87 35.51 -7.37
N ILE A 295 31.89 35.89 -8.12
CA ILE A 295 32.85 34.93 -8.71
C ILE A 295 33.54 34.17 -7.58
N SER A 296 34.05 34.90 -6.56
CA SER A 296 34.62 34.23 -5.36
C SER A 296 33.63 33.42 -4.55
N LEU A 297 32.36 33.90 -4.42
CA LEU A 297 31.29 33.14 -3.76
C LEU A 297 30.83 31.94 -4.58
N THR A 298 30.81 32.04 -5.91
CA THR A 298 30.44 30.93 -6.82
C THR A 298 31.51 29.85 -6.80
N GLU A 299 32.78 30.25 -6.73
CA GLU A 299 33.89 29.30 -6.49
C GLU A 299 33.79 28.66 -5.10
N GLN A 300 33.47 29.47 -4.06
CA GLN A 300 33.23 28.95 -2.72
C GLN A 300 31.98 28.06 -2.65
N LEU A 301 30.89 28.42 -3.34
CA LEU A 301 29.68 27.59 -3.46
C LEU A 301 29.98 26.29 -4.23
N GLY A 302 30.76 26.37 -5.31
CA GLY A 302 31.25 25.20 -6.04
C GLY A 302 32.10 24.29 -5.15
N GLN A 303 32.97 24.87 -4.32
CA GLN A 303 33.77 24.13 -3.33
C GLN A 303 32.88 23.54 -2.22
N VAL A 304 31.91 24.30 -1.74
CA VAL A 304 30.91 23.83 -0.74
C VAL A 304 30.02 22.76 -1.33
N GLN A 305 29.54 22.92 -2.57
CA GLN A 305 28.73 21.93 -3.26
C GLN A 305 29.53 20.64 -3.52
N ASN A 306 30.77 20.77 -3.94
CA ASN A 306 31.69 19.64 -4.10
C ASN A 306 31.99 18.98 -2.75
N LYS A 307 32.14 19.77 -1.69
CA LYS A 307 32.34 19.27 -0.33
C LYS A 307 31.08 18.60 0.20
N PHE A 308 29.89 19.18 -0.07
CA PHE A 308 28.60 18.59 0.26
C PHE A 308 28.37 17.27 -0.48
N ASN A 309 28.59 17.24 -1.81
CA ASN A 309 28.47 16.02 -2.60
C ASN A 309 29.48 14.94 -2.15
N LYS A 310 30.70 15.34 -1.84
CA LYS A 310 31.71 14.43 -1.30
C LYS A 310 31.32 13.91 0.09
N THR A 311 30.78 14.79 0.95
CA THR A 311 30.29 14.42 2.28
C THR A 311 29.07 13.50 2.18
N SER A 312 28.11 13.81 1.30
CA SER A 312 26.95 12.95 1.04
C SER A 312 27.36 11.56 0.57
N LEU A 313 28.31 11.47 -0.37
CA LEU A 313 28.85 10.19 -0.84
C LEU A 313 29.58 9.42 0.27
N LEU A 314 30.30 10.13 1.15
CA LEU A 314 30.97 9.51 2.30
C LEU A 314 29.95 9.00 3.32
N LEU A 315 28.89 9.76 3.59
CA LEU A 315 27.80 9.35 4.48
C LEU A 315 27.07 8.12 3.92
N GLU A 316 26.77 8.12 2.61
CA GLU A 316 26.15 6.95 1.96
C GLU A 316 27.06 5.72 2.02
N ARG A 317 28.35 5.90 1.78
CA ARG A 317 29.34 4.83 1.91
C ARG A 317 29.43 4.30 3.34
N GLU A 318 29.43 5.19 4.32
CA GLU A 318 29.45 4.80 5.73
C GLU A 318 28.15 4.10 6.13
N ALA A 319 26.98 4.58 5.67
CA ALA A 319 25.71 3.91 5.88
C ALA A 319 25.72 2.47 5.32
N ASN A 320 26.28 2.29 4.12
CA ASN A 320 26.42 0.96 3.51
C ASN A 320 27.41 0.06 4.27
N ASN A 321 28.50 0.64 4.82
CA ASN A 321 29.43 -0.09 5.66
C ASN A 321 28.77 -0.56 6.96
N ARG A 322 28.03 0.33 7.64
CA ARG A 322 27.27 0.02 8.85
C ARG A 322 26.24 -1.08 8.57
N PHE A 323 25.48 -0.94 7.50
CA PHE A 323 24.53 -1.96 7.06
C PHE A 323 25.20 -3.32 6.84
N SER A 324 26.34 -3.34 6.14
CA SER A 324 27.11 -4.57 5.89
C SER A 324 27.67 -5.20 7.18
N THR A 325 28.06 -4.36 8.15
CA THR A 325 28.51 -4.83 9.47
C THR A 325 27.32 -5.41 10.24
N GLY A 326 26.17 -4.76 10.23
CA GLY A 326 24.94 -5.27 10.82
C GLY A 326 24.53 -6.63 10.26
N LEU A 327 24.67 -6.85 8.94
CA LEU A 327 24.42 -8.17 8.33
C LEU A 327 25.36 -9.26 8.88
N LYS A 328 26.63 -8.94 9.14
CA LYS A 328 27.59 -9.90 9.71
C LYS A 328 27.22 -10.26 11.15
N HIS A 329 26.90 -9.27 11.98
CA HIS A 329 26.43 -9.50 13.34
C HIS A 329 25.14 -10.32 13.34
N HIS A 330 24.19 -10.02 12.46
CA HIS A 330 22.95 -10.79 12.35
C HIS A 330 23.22 -12.26 11.96
N GLN A 331 24.14 -12.51 11.01
CA GLN A 331 24.54 -13.87 10.64
C GLN A 331 25.29 -14.61 11.77
N ALA A 332 25.93 -13.87 12.68
CA ALA A 332 26.57 -14.42 13.88
C ALA A 332 25.60 -14.56 15.06
N GLU A 333 24.28 -14.30 14.85
CA GLU A 333 23.23 -14.31 15.87
C GLU A 333 23.46 -13.25 16.99
N GLU A 334 24.27 -12.24 16.71
CA GLU A 334 24.54 -11.08 17.56
C GLU A 334 23.51 -9.99 17.26
N TYR A 335 22.25 -10.24 17.66
CA TYR A 335 21.09 -9.44 17.19
C TYR A 335 21.07 -8.02 17.75
N LEU A 336 21.60 -7.82 18.95
CA LEU A 336 21.68 -6.49 19.57
C LEU A 336 22.68 -5.62 18.81
N GLU A 337 23.89 -6.14 18.58
CA GLU A 337 24.94 -5.46 17.83
C GLU A 337 24.50 -5.19 16.39
N ALA A 338 23.79 -6.14 15.77
CA ALA A 338 23.19 -5.95 14.45
C ALA A 338 22.20 -4.77 14.44
N SER A 339 21.36 -4.68 15.46
CA SER A 339 20.37 -3.59 15.62
C SER A 339 21.05 -2.21 15.75
N GLU A 340 22.12 -2.12 16.51
CA GLU A 340 22.90 -0.89 16.68
C GLU A 340 23.53 -0.43 15.36
N GLU A 341 24.10 -1.36 14.58
CA GLU A 341 24.70 -1.06 13.28
C GLU A 341 23.65 -0.66 12.23
N TYR A 342 22.46 -1.31 12.20
CA TYR A 342 21.37 -0.90 11.32
C TYR A 342 20.81 0.46 11.71
N LYS A 343 20.68 0.75 13.01
CA LYS A 343 20.34 2.07 13.52
C LYS A 343 21.31 3.13 13.01
N ALA A 344 22.60 2.90 13.19
CA ALA A 344 23.63 3.83 12.70
C ALA A 344 23.56 4.02 11.18
N ALA A 345 23.22 2.97 10.41
CA ALA A 345 23.02 3.06 8.97
C ALA A 345 21.82 3.95 8.61
N THR A 346 20.70 3.83 9.34
CA THR A 346 19.48 4.63 9.10
C THR A 346 19.62 6.09 9.56
N GLU A 347 20.42 6.37 10.57
CA GLU A 347 20.78 7.74 10.99
C GLU A 347 21.58 8.47 9.90
N LEU A 348 22.47 7.74 9.19
CA LEU A 348 23.25 8.28 8.08
C LEU A 348 22.45 8.39 6.77
N LYS A 349 21.49 7.49 6.55
CA LYS A 349 20.62 7.43 5.37
C LYS A 349 19.16 7.14 5.78
N PRO A 350 18.38 8.17 6.12
CA PRO A 350 17.02 8.01 6.64
C PRO A 350 16.03 7.30 5.71
N GLU A 351 16.28 7.27 4.41
CA GLU A 351 15.46 6.55 3.42
C GLU A 351 15.94 5.11 3.13
N TYR A 352 16.82 4.54 3.98
CA TYR A 352 17.40 3.22 3.76
C TYR A 352 16.44 2.09 4.15
N SER A 353 15.50 1.76 3.27
CA SER A 353 14.45 0.75 3.48
C SER A 353 15.00 -0.61 3.90
N GLU A 354 16.09 -1.07 3.24
CA GLU A 354 16.70 -2.36 3.52
C GLU A 354 17.36 -2.40 4.92
N ALA A 355 17.87 -1.27 5.40
CA ALA A 355 18.42 -1.18 6.74
C ALA A 355 17.33 -1.24 7.80
N TYR A 356 16.23 -0.52 7.61
CA TYR A 356 15.06 -0.62 8.48
C TYR A 356 14.47 -2.03 8.50
N TYR A 357 14.31 -2.66 7.34
CA TYR A 357 13.83 -4.04 7.23
C TYR A 357 14.71 -5.02 8.02
N ASN A 358 16.03 -4.95 7.84
CA ASN A 358 16.95 -5.85 8.55
C ASN A 358 17.05 -5.52 10.03
N TRP A 359 16.88 -4.24 10.42
CA TRP A 359 16.73 -3.85 11.81
C TRP A 359 15.49 -4.49 12.45
N GLY A 360 14.34 -4.42 11.76
CA GLY A 360 13.13 -5.13 12.18
C GLY A 360 13.34 -6.63 12.35
N ASN A 361 14.05 -7.27 11.40
CA ASN A 361 14.38 -8.70 11.50
C ASN A 361 15.29 -8.99 12.71
N ALA A 362 16.31 -8.18 12.96
CA ALA A 362 17.20 -8.37 14.10
C ALA A 362 16.48 -8.24 15.44
N LEU A 363 15.56 -7.27 15.54
CA LEU A 363 14.71 -7.11 16.73
C LEU A 363 13.70 -8.25 16.90
N ASP A 364 13.11 -8.75 15.82
CA ASP A 364 12.22 -9.90 15.81
C ASP A 364 12.96 -11.18 16.29
N ASP A 365 14.18 -11.41 15.77
CA ASP A 365 14.98 -12.55 16.17
C ASP A 365 15.50 -12.42 17.63
N LEU A 366 15.84 -11.21 18.07
CA LEU A 366 16.16 -10.92 19.47
C LEU A 366 14.96 -11.16 20.38
N ALA A 367 13.75 -10.74 19.97
CA ALA A 367 12.52 -10.95 20.72
C ALA A 367 12.23 -12.44 20.97
N LYS A 368 12.51 -13.31 20.00
CA LYS A 368 12.35 -14.78 20.12
C LYS A 368 13.29 -15.39 21.17
N THR A 369 14.40 -14.73 21.51
CA THR A 369 15.33 -15.16 22.57
C THR A 369 14.88 -14.72 23.97
N LYS A 370 13.88 -13.85 24.06
CA LYS A 370 13.38 -13.24 25.29
C LYS A 370 11.99 -13.76 25.65
N SER A 371 11.48 -13.34 26.80
CA SER A 371 10.12 -13.69 27.24
C SER A 371 9.46 -12.53 27.99
N GLY A 372 8.13 -12.58 28.10
CA GLY A 372 7.34 -11.58 28.83
C GLY A 372 7.42 -10.19 28.21
N ASN A 373 7.49 -9.14 29.03
CA ASN A 373 7.46 -7.75 28.59
C ASN A 373 8.67 -7.38 27.72
N GLU A 374 9.84 -7.95 27.97
CA GLU A 374 11.06 -7.67 27.19
C GLU A 374 10.88 -8.11 25.73
N ALA A 375 10.33 -9.30 25.51
CA ALA A 375 10.02 -9.78 24.15
C ALA A 375 8.97 -8.91 23.47
N GLU A 376 7.92 -8.53 24.21
CA GLU A 376 6.85 -7.68 23.67
C GLU A 376 7.34 -6.30 23.22
N GLU A 377 8.18 -5.64 24.01
CA GLU A 377 8.77 -4.34 23.66
C GLU A 377 9.61 -4.46 22.39
N LEU A 378 10.42 -5.52 22.27
CA LEU A 378 11.23 -5.76 21.08
C LEU A 378 10.37 -6.02 19.83
N TYR A 379 9.28 -6.78 19.94
CA TYR A 379 8.34 -6.94 18.82
C TYR A 379 7.72 -5.62 18.40
N LYS A 380 7.29 -4.78 19.33
CA LYS A 380 6.73 -3.45 19.03
C LYS A 380 7.76 -2.55 18.34
N GLU A 381 9.01 -2.60 18.79
CA GLU A 381 10.08 -1.86 18.12
C GLU A 381 10.33 -2.42 16.71
N ALA A 382 10.31 -3.74 16.52
CA ALA A 382 10.41 -4.36 15.20
C ALA A 382 9.30 -3.89 14.25
N PHE A 383 8.06 -3.77 14.74
CA PHE A 383 6.93 -3.24 13.94
C PHE A 383 7.19 -1.81 13.45
N ASP A 384 7.71 -0.94 14.32
CA ASP A 384 8.09 0.42 13.92
C ASP A 384 9.14 0.41 12.81
N LYS A 385 10.10 -0.52 12.84
CA LYS A 385 11.14 -0.61 11.81
C LYS A 385 10.59 -1.16 10.49
N TYR A 386 9.72 -2.16 10.53
CA TYR A 386 9.03 -2.62 9.33
C TYR A 386 8.13 -1.51 8.73
N GLU A 387 7.47 -0.74 9.57
CA GLU A 387 6.69 0.41 9.12
C GLU A 387 7.57 1.43 8.41
N GLN A 388 8.72 1.82 8.99
CA GLN A 388 9.69 2.73 8.36
C GLN A 388 10.21 2.17 7.03
N ALA A 389 10.51 0.87 6.98
CA ALA A 389 10.93 0.21 5.75
C ALA A 389 9.86 0.32 4.65
N THR A 390 8.59 0.09 5.00
CA THR A 390 7.47 0.14 4.05
C THR A 390 7.01 1.56 3.71
N GLN A 391 7.22 2.55 4.58
CA GLN A 391 7.03 3.96 4.27
C GLN A 391 8.05 4.45 3.24
N ASN A 392 9.32 4.02 3.35
CA ASN A 392 10.38 4.36 2.42
C ASN A 392 10.27 3.60 1.09
N LYS A 393 9.79 2.36 1.12
CA LYS A 393 9.59 1.50 -0.05
C LYS A 393 8.25 0.77 0.08
N GLN A 394 7.21 1.32 -0.54
CA GLN A 394 5.84 0.85 -0.34
C GLN A 394 5.57 -0.55 -0.90
N ASP A 395 6.30 -0.99 -1.91
CA ASP A 395 6.20 -2.33 -2.50
C ASP A 395 7.14 -3.36 -1.85
N PHE A 396 7.61 -3.07 -0.63
CA PHE A 396 8.54 -3.94 0.09
C PHE A 396 7.80 -5.14 0.69
N TYR A 397 7.39 -6.07 -0.16
CA TYR A 397 6.59 -7.23 0.21
C TYR A 397 7.26 -8.15 1.23
N GLU A 398 8.60 -8.24 1.24
CA GLU A 398 9.33 -9.00 2.27
C GLU A 398 9.12 -8.39 3.66
N ALA A 399 9.15 -7.07 3.77
CA ALA A 399 8.92 -6.38 5.03
C ALA A 399 7.50 -6.62 5.56
N TYR A 400 6.49 -6.53 4.70
CA TYR A 400 5.12 -6.87 5.09
C TYR A 400 4.97 -8.32 5.54
N ASN A 401 5.59 -9.28 4.82
CA ASN A 401 5.55 -10.68 5.20
C ASN A 401 6.19 -10.91 6.58
N ASN A 402 7.36 -10.34 6.84
CA ASN A 402 8.06 -10.52 8.11
C ASN A 402 7.35 -9.77 9.25
N TRP A 403 6.76 -8.60 8.98
CA TRP A 403 5.90 -7.92 9.94
C TRP A 403 4.69 -8.76 10.34
N GLY A 404 4.01 -9.39 9.36
CA GLY A 404 2.92 -10.32 9.64
C GLY A 404 3.37 -11.53 10.49
N ASN A 405 4.58 -12.05 10.24
CA ASN A 405 5.15 -13.11 11.07
C ASN A 405 5.42 -12.65 12.51
N ALA A 406 6.08 -11.52 12.70
CA ALA A 406 6.40 -10.98 14.01
C ALA A 406 5.12 -10.70 14.83
N LEU A 407 4.07 -10.14 14.20
CA LEU A 407 2.74 -9.99 14.81
C LEU A 407 2.16 -11.33 15.24
N SER A 408 2.28 -12.37 14.39
CA SER A 408 1.78 -13.71 14.69
C SER A 408 2.55 -14.37 15.83
N GLU A 409 3.87 -14.15 15.93
CA GLU A 409 4.68 -14.65 17.04
C GLU A 409 4.31 -13.97 18.36
N LEU A 410 4.14 -12.64 18.36
CA LEU A 410 3.65 -11.92 19.53
C LEU A 410 2.25 -12.40 19.94
N ALA A 411 1.34 -12.62 18.97
CA ALA A 411 -0.01 -13.11 19.22
C ALA A 411 -0.04 -14.44 19.97
N LYS A 412 0.91 -15.34 19.73
CA LYS A 412 1.02 -16.63 20.44
C LYS A 412 1.28 -16.47 21.95
N THR A 413 1.88 -15.35 22.34
CA THR A 413 2.17 -15.04 23.76
C THR A 413 1.00 -14.38 24.48
N LYS A 414 -0.04 -14.01 23.74
CA LYS A 414 -1.22 -13.32 24.24
C LYS A 414 -2.43 -14.25 24.31
N SER A 415 -3.51 -13.77 24.91
CA SER A 415 -4.77 -14.49 25.04
C SER A 415 -5.97 -13.61 24.76
N GLY A 416 -7.12 -14.21 24.47
CA GLY A 416 -8.39 -13.49 24.28
C GLY A 416 -8.33 -12.49 23.12
N ASN A 417 -8.92 -11.31 23.33
CA ASN A 417 -9.05 -10.28 22.29
C ASN A 417 -7.70 -9.74 21.82
N GLU A 418 -6.71 -9.65 22.70
CA GLU A 418 -5.39 -9.11 22.34
C GLU A 418 -4.68 -10.01 21.31
N ALA A 419 -4.73 -11.32 21.49
CA ALA A 419 -4.21 -12.26 20.50
C ALA A 419 -4.96 -12.17 19.18
N GLU A 420 -6.28 -12.04 19.23
CA GLU A 420 -7.11 -11.92 18.03
C GLU A 420 -6.80 -10.66 17.21
N GLU A 421 -6.67 -9.52 17.88
CA GLU A 421 -6.33 -8.26 17.21
C GLU A 421 -4.97 -8.33 16.51
N LEU A 422 -3.97 -8.90 17.16
CA LEU A 422 -2.64 -9.10 16.57
C LEU A 422 -2.68 -10.03 15.34
N TYR A 423 -3.46 -11.14 15.40
CA TYR A 423 -3.62 -12.01 14.23
C TYR A 423 -4.33 -11.28 13.07
N LYS A 424 -5.35 -10.49 13.35
CA LYS A 424 -6.04 -9.69 12.30
C LYS A 424 -5.10 -8.69 11.66
N GLU A 425 -4.29 -8.01 12.45
CA GLU A 425 -3.25 -7.12 11.91
C GLU A 425 -2.23 -7.90 11.07
N ALA A 426 -1.80 -9.07 11.51
CA ALA A 426 -0.92 -9.94 10.72
C ALA A 426 -1.53 -10.30 9.36
N PHE A 427 -2.84 -10.61 9.31
CA PHE A 427 -3.54 -10.92 8.06
C PHE A 427 -3.53 -9.71 7.10
N GLU A 428 -3.69 -8.50 7.62
CA GLU A 428 -3.56 -7.28 6.80
C GLU A 428 -2.16 -7.15 6.19
N LYS A 429 -1.10 -7.44 6.97
CA LYS A 429 0.27 -7.38 6.47
C LYS A 429 0.54 -8.47 5.42
N PHE A 430 0.09 -9.71 5.62
CA PHE A 430 0.19 -10.77 4.61
C PHE A 430 -0.60 -10.43 3.34
N ASN A 431 -1.78 -9.83 3.48
CA ASN A 431 -2.55 -9.36 2.34
C ASN A 431 -1.81 -8.29 1.54
N LEU A 432 -1.17 -7.33 2.21
CA LEU A 432 -0.32 -6.33 1.55
C LEU A 432 0.87 -6.99 0.84
N ALA A 433 1.56 -7.92 1.49
CA ALA A 433 2.67 -8.67 0.90
C ALA A 433 2.25 -9.39 -0.39
N THR A 434 1.11 -10.09 -0.36
CA THR A 434 0.57 -10.82 -1.51
C THR A 434 -0.07 -9.92 -2.57
N THR A 435 -0.48 -8.72 -2.21
CA THR A 435 -0.96 -7.71 -3.17
C THR A 435 0.19 -7.16 -4.00
N TYR A 436 1.33 -6.86 -3.36
CA TYR A 436 2.52 -6.39 -4.07
C TYR A 436 3.25 -7.51 -4.82
N LYS A 437 3.22 -8.74 -4.29
CA LYS A 437 3.81 -9.91 -4.94
C LYS A 437 2.87 -11.11 -4.87
N LYS A 438 2.08 -11.29 -5.92
CA LYS A 438 1.02 -12.33 -5.99
C LYS A 438 1.53 -13.77 -5.87
N ASP A 439 2.75 -14.05 -6.29
CA ASP A 439 3.38 -15.37 -6.26
C ASP A 439 4.22 -15.61 -4.99
N LEU A 440 4.08 -14.77 -3.97
CA LEU A 440 4.82 -14.89 -2.73
C LEU A 440 4.26 -16.05 -1.87
N HIS A 441 4.61 -17.28 -2.27
CA HIS A 441 4.17 -18.51 -1.60
C HIS A 441 4.41 -18.51 -0.09
N GLN A 442 5.49 -17.85 0.36
CA GLN A 442 5.86 -17.79 1.77
C GLN A 442 4.83 -17.00 2.59
N ALA A 443 4.32 -15.89 2.06
CA ALA A 443 3.29 -15.11 2.75
C ALA A 443 1.97 -15.87 2.87
N TYR A 444 1.56 -16.59 1.83
CA TYR A 444 0.38 -17.46 1.92
C TYR A 444 0.56 -18.59 2.93
N TYR A 445 1.74 -19.22 2.97
CA TYR A 445 2.07 -20.25 3.95
C TYR A 445 2.00 -19.70 5.38
N ASN A 446 2.63 -18.56 5.64
CA ASN A 446 2.65 -17.91 6.95
C ASN A 446 1.25 -17.45 7.37
N TRP A 447 0.46 -16.93 6.43
CA TRP A 447 -0.94 -16.55 6.64
C TRP A 447 -1.79 -17.77 7.05
N GLY A 448 -1.63 -18.89 6.34
CA GLY A 448 -2.29 -20.15 6.71
C GLY A 448 -1.93 -20.61 8.13
N ASN A 449 -0.65 -20.49 8.50
CA ASN A 449 -0.21 -20.84 9.86
C ASN A 449 -0.86 -19.92 10.91
N ALA A 450 -0.89 -18.61 10.67
CA ALA A 450 -1.49 -17.64 11.58
C ALA A 450 -3.00 -17.87 11.75
N LEU A 451 -3.71 -18.19 10.66
CA LEU A 451 -5.14 -18.57 10.69
C LEU A 451 -5.37 -19.83 11.55
N CYS A 452 -4.53 -20.87 11.39
CA CYS A 452 -4.62 -22.07 12.22
C CYS A 452 -4.38 -21.78 13.70
N GLN A 453 -3.45 -20.90 14.04
CA GLN A 453 -3.20 -20.52 15.43
C GLN A 453 -4.39 -19.74 16.02
N LEU A 454 -4.98 -18.82 15.26
CA LEU A 454 -6.20 -18.13 15.69
C LEU A 454 -7.36 -19.13 15.83
N ALA A 455 -7.51 -20.07 14.90
CA ALA A 455 -8.56 -21.09 14.95
C ALA A 455 -8.51 -21.92 16.25
N LYS A 456 -7.31 -22.25 16.76
CA LYS A 456 -7.12 -23.02 18.00
C LYS A 456 -7.62 -22.31 19.26
N ILE A 457 -7.68 -20.99 19.26
CA ILE A 457 -8.19 -20.20 20.42
C ILE A 457 -9.65 -19.79 20.23
N LYS A 458 -10.26 -20.14 19.09
CA LYS A 458 -11.67 -19.95 18.79
C LYS A 458 -12.43 -21.26 18.93
N SER A 459 -13.76 -21.22 18.86
CA SER A 459 -14.64 -22.39 18.95
C SER A 459 -15.80 -22.31 17.96
N GLY A 460 -16.42 -23.46 17.70
CA GLY A 460 -17.61 -23.54 16.86
C GLY A 460 -17.39 -23.07 15.43
N ASN A 461 -18.36 -22.31 14.87
CA ASN A 461 -18.33 -21.88 13.49
C ASN A 461 -17.14 -20.95 13.17
N GLU A 462 -16.69 -20.16 14.12
CA GLU A 462 -15.59 -19.23 13.93
C GLU A 462 -14.27 -19.96 13.69
N ALA A 463 -13.96 -20.98 14.49
CA ALA A 463 -12.79 -21.83 14.27
C ALA A 463 -12.86 -22.56 12.93
N GLU A 464 -14.05 -23.05 12.58
CA GLU A 464 -14.28 -23.74 11.30
C GLU A 464 -13.97 -22.85 10.08
N GLU A 465 -14.47 -21.63 10.07
CA GLU A 465 -14.20 -20.69 8.96
C GLU A 465 -12.70 -20.35 8.86
N LEU A 466 -12.04 -20.17 9.99
CA LEU A 466 -10.59 -19.92 10.02
C LEU A 466 -9.78 -21.10 9.45
N TYR A 467 -10.12 -22.34 9.80
CA TYR A 467 -9.46 -23.51 9.22
C TYR A 467 -9.72 -23.65 7.72
N LYS A 468 -10.92 -23.33 7.24
CA LYS A 468 -11.23 -23.31 5.80
C LYS A 468 -10.37 -22.27 5.07
N GLU A 469 -10.31 -21.06 5.62
CA GLU A 469 -9.47 -20.02 5.05
C GLU A 469 -7.99 -20.41 5.06
N ALA A 470 -7.50 -21.04 6.13
CA ALA A 470 -6.14 -21.57 6.20
C ALA A 470 -5.86 -22.57 5.06
N CYS A 471 -6.80 -23.50 4.81
CA CYS A 471 -6.69 -24.44 3.69
C CYS A 471 -6.59 -23.72 2.32
N GLU A 472 -7.33 -22.63 2.13
CA GLU A 472 -7.24 -21.81 0.91
C GLU A 472 -5.85 -21.15 0.78
N LYS A 473 -5.29 -20.60 1.88
CA LYS A 473 -3.95 -20.01 1.85
C LYS A 473 -2.87 -21.06 1.58
N TYR A 474 -2.95 -22.24 2.16
CA TYR A 474 -2.01 -23.33 1.84
C TYR A 474 -2.15 -23.80 0.38
N ASN A 475 -3.36 -23.84 -0.16
CA ASN A 475 -3.57 -24.12 -1.57
C ASN A 475 -2.86 -23.10 -2.47
N LEU A 476 -2.97 -21.81 -2.15
CA LEU A 476 -2.25 -20.76 -2.87
C LEU A 476 -0.73 -20.92 -2.72
N ALA A 477 -0.24 -21.18 -1.51
CA ALA A 477 1.19 -21.41 -1.28
C ALA A 477 1.73 -22.56 -2.15
N THR A 478 1.01 -23.69 -2.20
CA THR A 478 1.40 -24.87 -2.98
C THR A 478 1.16 -24.70 -4.48
N THR A 479 0.25 -23.83 -4.90
CA THR A 479 0.05 -23.45 -6.31
C THR A 479 1.27 -22.70 -6.84
N TYR A 480 1.79 -21.75 -6.07
CA TYR A 480 2.96 -20.98 -6.46
C TYR A 480 4.30 -21.71 -6.22
N LYS A 481 4.35 -22.61 -5.24
CA LYS A 481 5.52 -23.45 -4.96
C LYS A 481 5.08 -24.90 -4.71
N LYS A 482 5.08 -25.69 -5.77
CA LYS A 482 4.54 -27.07 -5.76
C LYS A 482 5.29 -28.03 -4.84
N ASP A 483 6.57 -27.80 -4.57
CA ASP A 483 7.43 -28.64 -3.73
C ASP A 483 7.51 -28.17 -2.26
N LYS A 484 6.64 -27.25 -1.85
CA LYS A 484 6.58 -26.73 -0.48
C LYS A 484 5.94 -27.78 0.45
N HIS A 485 6.70 -28.80 0.88
CA HIS A 485 6.22 -29.92 1.67
C HIS A 485 5.58 -29.46 3.02
N GLU A 486 6.15 -28.42 3.65
CA GLU A 486 5.63 -27.88 4.90
C GLU A 486 4.20 -27.32 4.75
N ALA A 487 3.89 -26.74 3.58
CA ALA A 487 2.54 -26.24 3.33
C ALA A 487 1.54 -27.39 3.17
N TYR A 488 1.91 -28.47 2.51
CA TYR A 488 1.07 -29.67 2.44
C TYR A 488 0.88 -30.31 3.83
N TYR A 489 1.95 -30.41 4.60
CA TYR A 489 1.90 -30.93 5.97
C TYR A 489 0.93 -30.14 6.85
N ASN A 490 1.08 -28.80 6.91
CA ASN A 490 0.21 -27.94 7.71
C ASN A 490 -1.22 -27.89 7.16
N TRP A 491 -1.39 -28.01 5.85
CA TRP A 491 -2.71 -28.18 5.23
C TRP A 491 -3.39 -29.45 5.67
N GLY A 492 -2.65 -30.57 5.75
CA GLY A 492 -3.13 -31.83 6.32
C GLY A 492 -3.62 -31.66 7.76
N ILE A 493 -2.83 -30.98 8.60
CA ILE A 493 -3.23 -30.65 9.97
C ILE A 493 -4.52 -29.84 10.01
N ALA A 494 -4.60 -28.75 9.24
CA ALA A 494 -5.79 -27.90 9.21
C ALA A 494 -7.06 -28.65 8.79
N LEU A 495 -6.93 -29.60 7.85
CA LEU A 495 -8.03 -30.47 7.42
C LEU A 495 -8.44 -31.48 8.51
N VAL A 496 -7.50 -32.01 9.30
CA VAL A 496 -7.80 -32.88 10.44
C VAL A 496 -8.55 -32.11 11.51
N GLU A 497 -8.05 -30.95 11.91
CA GLU A 497 -8.72 -30.07 12.88
C GLU A 497 -10.14 -29.71 12.42
N LEU A 498 -10.32 -29.42 11.15
CA LEU A 498 -11.63 -29.16 10.57
C LEU A 498 -12.51 -30.44 10.58
N ALA A 499 -11.94 -31.62 10.31
CA ALA A 499 -12.66 -32.90 10.36
C ALA A 499 -13.18 -33.22 11.77
N GLU A 500 -12.41 -32.89 12.80
CA GLU A 500 -12.79 -33.12 14.22
C GLU A 500 -13.97 -32.24 14.66
N THR A 501 -14.22 -31.10 13.92
CA THR A 501 -15.44 -30.30 14.14
C THR A 501 -16.69 -30.89 13.47
N LYS A 502 -16.55 -31.96 12.69
CA LYS A 502 -17.61 -32.56 11.88
C LYS A 502 -17.90 -33.97 12.32
N SER A 503 -18.97 -34.54 11.78
CA SER A 503 -19.37 -35.95 11.99
C SER A 503 -19.82 -36.58 10.67
N GLY A 504 -19.81 -37.92 10.65
CA GLY A 504 -20.27 -38.70 9.49
C GLY A 504 -19.47 -38.42 8.22
N ASN A 505 -20.14 -38.45 7.07
CA ASN A 505 -19.50 -38.35 5.75
C ASN A 505 -18.66 -37.08 5.57
N LYS A 506 -19.03 -35.97 6.22
CA LYS A 506 -18.28 -34.71 6.10
C LYS A 506 -16.90 -34.79 6.76
N ALA A 507 -16.84 -35.43 7.93
CA ALA A 507 -15.57 -35.67 8.62
C ALA A 507 -14.67 -36.57 7.75
N GLU A 508 -15.24 -37.67 7.24
CA GLU A 508 -14.51 -38.62 6.39
C GLU A 508 -13.92 -38.00 5.11
N GLU A 509 -14.70 -37.17 4.42
CA GLU A 509 -14.19 -36.44 3.27
C GLU A 509 -12.98 -35.54 3.61
N LEU A 510 -13.03 -34.91 4.79
CA LEU A 510 -11.95 -34.02 5.25
C LEU A 510 -10.71 -34.82 5.63
N TYR A 511 -10.86 -35.95 6.33
CA TYR A 511 -9.76 -36.89 6.62
C TYR A 511 -9.13 -37.40 5.31
N THR A 512 -9.93 -37.81 4.33
CA THR A 512 -9.44 -38.28 3.03
C THR A 512 -8.61 -37.20 2.35
N LYS A 513 -9.10 -35.95 2.35
CA LYS A 513 -8.31 -34.80 1.83
C LYS A 513 -7.02 -34.59 2.61
N ALA A 514 -7.04 -34.76 3.95
CA ALA A 514 -5.83 -34.62 4.75
C ALA A 514 -4.79 -35.72 4.38
N PHE A 515 -5.22 -36.95 4.14
CA PHE A 515 -4.33 -38.05 3.70
C PHE A 515 -3.65 -37.72 2.36
N GLU A 516 -4.40 -37.14 1.42
CA GLU A 516 -3.82 -36.67 0.15
C GLU A 516 -2.73 -35.61 0.40
N LYS A 517 -2.95 -34.70 1.35
CA LYS A 517 -1.97 -33.65 1.65
C LYS A 517 -0.73 -34.22 2.35
N TYR A 518 -0.88 -35.09 3.31
CA TYR A 518 0.26 -35.79 3.93
C TYR A 518 1.03 -36.65 2.90
N LYS A 519 0.34 -37.31 1.98
CA LYS A 519 0.97 -38.03 0.88
C LYS A 519 1.81 -37.11 0.01
N LEU A 520 1.32 -35.91 -0.32
CA LEU A 520 2.10 -34.93 -1.07
C LEU A 520 3.29 -34.42 -0.25
N ALA A 521 3.11 -34.13 1.03
CA ALA A 521 4.21 -33.72 1.92
C ALA A 521 5.34 -34.77 1.90
N THR A 522 5.01 -36.04 2.12
CA THR A 522 5.97 -37.16 2.12
C THR A 522 6.50 -37.52 0.73
N THR A 523 5.82 -37.14 -0.35
CA THR A 523 6.33 -37.27 -1.70
C THR A 523 7.47 -36.27 -1.97
N TYR A 524 7.31 -35.03 -1.53
CA TYR A 524 8.33 -33.98 -1.70
C TYR A 524 9.46 -34.06 -0.66
N LYS A 525 9.17 -34.57 0.55
CA LYS A 525 10.14 -34.82 1.59
C LYS A 525 9.94 -36.24 2.15
N LYS A 526 10.68 -37.19 1.59
CA LYS A 526 10.50 -38.63 1.89
C LYS A 526 10.83 -39.04 3.33
N ASP A 527 11.65 -38.26 4.03
CA ASP A 527 12.08 -38.47 5.40
C ASP A 527 11.29 -37.60 6.41
N ASP A 528 10.15 -37.05 5.99
CA ASP A 528 9.29 -36.23 6.87
C ASP A 528 8.54 -37.10 7.88
N HIS A 529 9.23 -37.44 8.97
CA HIS A 529 8.67 -38.30 10.03
C HIS A 529 7.43 -37.68 10.69
N GLU A 530 7.34 -36.34 10.77
CA GLU A 530 6.18 -35.65 11.35
C GLU A 530 4.95 -35.80 10.46
N ALA A 531 5.11 -35.69 9.14
CA ALA A 531 4.00 -35.91 8.22
C ALA A 531 3.49 -37.35 8.27
N TYR A 532 4.37 -38.33 8.29
CA TYR A 532 3.95 -39.72 8.48
C TYR A 532 3.26 -39.96 9.82
N TYR A 533 3.80 -39.40 10.91
CA TYR A 533 3.24 -39.55 12.25
C TYR A 533 1.83 -38.95 12.36
N ASN A 534 1.65 -37.70 11.84
CA ASN A 534 0.33 -37.06 11.87
C ASN A 534 -0.65 -37.71 10.87
N TRP A 535 -0.17 -38.31 9.78
CA TRP A 535 -1.00 -39.13 8.93
C TRP A 535 -1.51 -40.37 9.68
N GLY A 536 -0.64 -41.05 10.43
CA GLY A 536 -1.03 -42.14 11.31
C GLY A 536 -2.06 -41.76 12.37
N ASN A 537 -1.89 -40.57 12.99
CA ASN A 537 -2.85 -40.02 13.95
C ASN A 537 -4.23 -39.80 13.29
N ALA A 538 -4.24 -39.18 12.12
CA ALA A 538 -5.48 -38.89 11.39
C ALA A 538 -6.22 -40.17 10.97
N LEU A 539 -5.51 -41.21 10.53
CA LEU A 539 -6.08 -42.52 10.24
C LEU A 539 -6.66 -43.17 11.50
N SER A 540 -5.93 -43.13 12.63
CA SER A 540 -6.40 -43.64 13.92
C SER A 540 -7.64 -42.90 14.42
N ASN A 541 -7.71 -41.56 14.24
CA ASN A 541 -8.87 -40.76 14.63
C ASN A 541 -10.10 -41.11 13.76
N LEU A 542 -9.92 -41.27 12.45
CA LEU A 542 -11.01 -41.71 11.57
C LEU A 542 -11.47 -43.12 11.95
N ALA A 543 -10.53 -44.03 12.27
CA ALA A 543 -10.84 -45.42 12.67
C ALA A 543 -11.74 -45.48 13.93
N LYS A 544 -11.59 -44.56 14.89
CA LYS A 544 -12.44 -44.44 16.08
C LYS A 544 -13.91 -44.14 15.72
N THR A 545 -14.18 -43.59 14.54
CA THR A 545 -15.54 -43.29 14.07
C THR A 545 -16.16 -44.43 13.26
N LYS A 546 -15.40 -45.47 13.00
CA LYS A 546 -15.77 -46.63 12.17
C LYS A 546 -15.88 -47.89 13.02
N SER A 547 -16.41 -48.98 12.45
CA SER A 547 -16.53 -50.28 13.10
C SER A 547 -16.21 -51.43 12.15
N GLY A 548 -15.91 -52.60 12.70
CA GLY A 548 -15.66 -53.82 11.92
C GLY A 548 -14.43 -53.72 11.01
N SER A 549 -14.55 -54.27 9.80
CA SER A 549 -13.44 -54.34 8.85
C SER A 549 -12.89 -52.98 8.39
N GLU A 550 -13.74 -51.96 8.37
CA GLU A 550 -13.34 -50.62 7.93
C GLU A 550 -12.41 -49.96 8.96
N ALA A 551 -12.73 -50.04 10.25
CA ALA A 551 -11.85 -49.59 11.33
C ALA A 551 -10.51 -50.34 11.32
N GLU A 552 -10.58 -51.67 11.09
CA GLU A 552 -9.40 -52.53 11.07
C GLU A 552 -8.44 -52.18 9.92
N GLU A 553 -8.95 -51.85 8.76
CA GLU A 553 -8.14 -51.45 7.62
C GLU A 553 -7.45 -50.10 7.87
N LEU A 554 -8.19 -49.14 8.43
CA LEU A 554 -7.64 -47.84 8.82
C LEU A 554 -6.53 -47.96 9.88
N HIS A 555 -6.73 -48.81 10.88
CA HIS A 555 -5.71 -49.08 11.89
C HIS A 555 -4.45 -49.72 11.27
N LYS A 556 -4.62 -50.65 10.33
CA LYS A 556 -3.49 -51.27 9.64
C LYS A 556 -2.70 -50.21 8.86
N GLU A 557 -3.39 -49.35 8.13
CA GLU A 557 -2.74 -48.28 7.42
C GLU A 557 -2.05 -47.27 8.38
N ALA A 558 -2.67 -46.94 9.51
CA ALA A 558 -2.07 -46.13 10.56
C ALA A 558 -0.73 -46.70 11.06
N ILE A 559 -0.70 -48.00 11.32
CA ILE A 559 0.51 -48.72 11.75
C ILE A 559 1.60 -48.60 10.68
N GLU A 560 1.27 -48.71 9.40
CA GLU A 560 2.22 -48.54 8.30
C GLU A 560 2.81 -47.12 8.34
N LYS A 561 1.99 -46.07 8.51
CA LYS A 561 2.47 -44.69 8.58
C LYS A 561 3.32 -44.42 9.82
N TYR A 562 2.95 -44.95 10.99
CA TYR A 562 3.80 -44.81 12.16
C TYR A 562 5.15 -45.53 12.00
N ASN A 563 5.17 -46.71 11.35
CA ASN A 563 6.41 -47.40 11.09
C ASN A 563 7.33 -46.60 10.12
N GLU A 564 6.77 -45.99 9.10
CA GLU A 564 7.54 -45.07 8.25
C GLU A 564 8.04 -43.87 9.06
N ALA A 565 7.22 -43.27 9.95
CA ALA A 565 7.66 -42.22 10.84
C ALA A 565 8.87 -42.63 11.70
N ILE A 566 8.77 -43.80 12.37
CA ILE A 566 9.82 -44.33 13.24
C ILE A 566 11.11 -44.61 12.46
N LYS A 567 11.02 -45.15 11.25
CA LYS A 567 12.14 -45.40 10.35
C LYS A 567 12.94 -44.13 10.05
N HIS A 568 12.27 -42.99 10.03
CA HIS A 568 12.86 -41.68 9.81
C HIS A 568 13.12 -40.88 11.12
N GLY A 569 13.12 -41.54 12.25
CA GLY A 569 13.44 -40.94 13.55
C GLY A 569 12.26 -40.36 14.33
N GLY A 570 11.03 -40.58 13.85
CA GLY A 570 9.81 -40.14 14.49
C GLY A 570 9.49 -40.87 15.79
N LYS A 571 8.50 -40.35 16.50
CA LYS A 571 8.04 -40.86 17.81
C LYS A 571 7.29 -42.20 17.67
N SER A 572 7.41 -43.08 18.67
CA SER A 572 6.76 -44.39 18.67
C SER A 572 5.56 -44.51 19.62
N TYR A 573 5.26 -43.46 20.42
CA TYR A 573 4.23 -43.56 21.48
C TYR A 573 2.84 -43.85 20.92
N ASN A 574 2.34 -43.15 19.92
CA ASN A 574 0.99 -43.39 19.39
C ASN A 574 0.85 -44.76 18.71
N LEU A 575 1.95 -45.29 18.16
CA LEU A 575 1.96 -46.69 17.69
C LEU A 575 1.85 -47.67 18.86
N ALA A 576 2.54 -47.43 19.97
CA ALA A 576 2.41 -48.23 21.18
C ALA A 576 0.98 -48.20 21.70
N CYS A 577 0.34 -47.04 21.80
CA CYS A 577 -1.06 -46.88 22.18
C CYS A 577 -2.01 -47.63 21.23
N LEU A 578 -1.82 -47.49 19.91
CA LEU A 578 -2.65 -48.19 18.92
C LEU A 578 -2.52 -49.71 19.07
N CYS A 579 -1.30 -50.24 19.28
CA CYS A 579 -1.09 -51.66 19.57
C CYS A 579 -1.75 -52.10 20.89
N ALA A 580 -1.72 -51.25 21.90
CA ALA A 580 -2.38 -51.55 23.19
C ALA A 580 -3.91 -51.65 23.04
N ILE A 581 -4.54 -50.67 22.37
CA ILE A 581 -5.98 -50.66 22.07
C ILE A 581 -6.38 -51.91 21.28
N ARG A 582 -5.51 -52.39 20.39
CA ARG A 582 -5.74 -53.57 19.56
C ARG A 582 -5.39 -54.90 20.24
N ASN A 583 -5.07 -54.89 21.50
CA ASN A 583 -4.65 -56.09 22.25
C ASN A 583 -3.39 -56.77 21.70
N GLN A 584 -2.54 -56.02 21.00
CA GLN A 584 -1.24 -56.48 20.49
C GLN A 584 -0.16 -56.22 21.55
N LYS A 585 -0.24 -56.95 22.67
CA LYS A 585 0.57 -56.70 23.87
C LYS A 585 2.06 -56.62 23.60
N ALA A 586 2.60 -57.57 22.84
CA ALA A 586 4.05 -57.68 22.62
C ALA A 586 4.59 -56.44 21.87
N GLU A 587 3.89 -56.01 20.81
CA GLU A 587 4.21 -54.82 20.03
C GLU A 587 4.01 -53.53 20.85
N ALA A 588 2.91 -53.44 21.62
CA ALA A 588 2.62 -52.32 22.47
C ALA A 588 3.74 -52.06 23.47
N LEU A 589 4.16 -53.10 24.21
CA LEU A 589 5.23 -53.02 25.22
C LEU A 589 6.59 -52.70 24.54
N LYS A 590 6.88 -53.33 23.40
CA LYS A 590 8.11 -53.03 22.62
C LYS A 590 8.23 -51.54 22.26
N TYR A 591 7.18 -50.94 21.66
CA TYR A 591 7.20 -49.56 21.26
C TYR A 591 7.15 -48.60 22.46
N LEU A 592 6.43 -48.98 23.55
CA LEU A 592 6.45 -48.21 24.79
C LEU A 592 7.86 -48.18 25.41
N GLU A 593 8.57 -49.30 25.42
CA GLU A 593 9.95 -49.36 25.92
C GLU A 593 10.88 -48.45 25.10
N GLN A 594 10.76 -48.45 23.78
CA GLN A 594 11.51 -47.56 22.90
C GLN A 594 11.25 -46.08 23.23
N THR A 595 9.98 -45.72 23.44
CA THR A 595 9.56 -44.36 23.78
C THR A 595 10.12 -43.92 25.13
N LEU A 596 10.01 -44.76 26.17
CA LEU A 596 10.54 -44.48 27.50
C LEU A 596 12.07 -44.38 27.51
N ALA A 597 12.73 -45.29 26.78
CA ALA A 597 14.20 -45.30 26.65
C ALA A 597 14.74 -44.02 26.00
N ARG A 598 13.97 -43.40 25.06
CA ARG A 598 14.30 -42.14 24.43
C ARG A 598 13.87 -40.92 25.22
N ASN A 599 13.24 -41.08 26.39
CA ASN A 599 12.64 -40.03 27.21
C ASN A 599 11.61 -39.14 26.40
N GLU A 600 10.93 -39.74 25.42
CA GLU A 600 9.90 -39.04 24.64
C GLU A 600 8.62 -38.78 25.46
N ILE A 601 8.38 -39.59 26.49
CA ILE A 601 7.22 -39.52 27.37
C ILE A 601 7.63 -39.91 28.79
N THR A 602 6.89 -39.45 29.80
CA THR A 602 7.11 -39.83 31.21
C THR A 602 6.25 -41.01 31.59
N VAL A 603 6.74 -41.84 32.54
CA VAL A 603 5.96 -42.93 33.09
C VAL A 603 4.63 -42.46 33.69
N LYS A 604 4.63 -41.31 34.37
CA LYS A 604 3.44 -40.69 34.94
C LYS A 604 2.35 -40.40 33.86
N PHE A 605 2.76 -39.95 32.68
CA PHE A 605 1.81 -39.72 31.59
C PHE A 605 1.21 -41.05 31.11
N VAL A 606 2.05 -42.08 30.89
CA VAL A 606 1.61 -43.40 30.42
C VAL A 606 0.62 -44.04 31.41
N GLU A 607 0.87 -43.91 32.73
CA GLU A 607 -0.03 -44.44 33.79
C GLU A 607 -1.42 -43.77 33.73
N GLN A 608 -1.52 -42.54 33.25
CA GLN A 608 -2.76 -41.77 33.17
C GLN A 608 -3.50 -41.95 31.83
N ASP A 609 -2.82 -42.40 30.81
CA ASP A 609 -3.38 -42.52 29.46
C ASP A 609 -4.37 -43.69 29.37
N GLU A 610 -5.59 -43.40 28.93
CA GLU A 610 -6.69 -44.37 28.81
C GLU A 610 -6.43 -45.45 27.76
N ASP A 611 -5.56 -45.22 26.79
CA ASP A 611 -5.20 -46.20 25.76
C ASP A 611 -4.54 -47.43 26.35
N TRP A 612 -3.98 -47.36 27.57
CA TRP A 612 -3.34 -48.46 28.29
C TRP A 612 -4.26 -49.16 29.30
N LYS A 613 -5.53 -48.80 29.37
CA LYS A 613 -6.48 -49.27 30.35
C LYS A 613 -6.50 -50.81 30.50
N GLU A 614 -6.52 -51.53 29.39
CA GLU A 614 -6.59 -52.98 29.38
C GLU A 614 -5.28 -53.65 29.84
N LEU A 615 -4.15 -52.95 29.72
CA LEU A 615 -2.83 -53.41 30.08
C LEU A 615 -2.38 -52.90 31.47
N ARG A 616 -3.11 -51.99 32.12
CA ARG A 616 -2.71 -51.41 33.43
C ARG A 616 -2.36 -52.42 34.50
N ASN A 617 -3.07 -53.54 34.52
CA ASN A 617 -2.86 -54.64 35.55
C ASN A 617 -1.96 -55.77 35.03
N ASP A 618 -1.42 -55.63 33.82
CA ASP A 618 -0.56 -56.65 33.22
C ASP A 618 0.83 -56.64 33.85
N PRO A 619 1.40 -57.78 34.27
CA PRO A 619 2.68 -57.85 34.97
C PRO A 619 3.83 -57.31 34.12
N ASP A 620 3.87 -57.57 32.78
CA ASP A 620 4.95 -57.16 31.93
C ASP A 620 4.90 -55.62 31.68
N TYR A 621 3.69 -55.06 31.65
CA TYR A 621 3.49 -53.62 31.58
C TYR A 621 3.97 -52.94 32.87
N GLN A 622 3.62 -53.47 34.04
CA GLN A 622 4.04 -52.92 35.33
C GLN A 622 5.56 -53.04 35.51
N ASP A 623 6.15 -54.17 35.13
CA ASP A 623 7.60 -54.36 35.18
C ASP A 623 8.30 -53.35 34.27
N LEU A 624 7.81 -53.17 33.02
CA LEU A 624 8.34 -52.18 32.09
C LEU A 624 8.33 -50.78 32.70
N LEU A 625 7.18 -50.31 33.22
CA LEU A 625 7.08 -48.99 33.81
C LEU A 625 8.02 -48.81 35.02
N SER A 626 8.15 -49.89 35.86
CA SER A 626 9.03 -49.84 37.04
C SER A 626 10.50 -49.58 36.68
N ARG A 627 10.96 -50.11 35.54
CA ARG A 627 12.33 -49.92 35.04
C ARG A 627 12.65 -48.47 34.65
N TYR A 628 11.63 -47.70 34.30
CA TYR A 628 11.77 -46.29 33.86
C TYR A 628 11.19 -45.28 34.86
N LYS A 629 10.67 -45.75 36.00
CA LYS A 629 10.22 -44.90 37.11
C LYS A 629 11.42 -44.33 37.83
N LYS A 630 11.70 -43.05 37.57
CA LYS A 630 12.75 -42.30 38.27
C LYS A 630 12.21 -41.66 39.54
#